data_af1a4a2e7110609f26d4be0879659595
#
_entry.id   af1a4a2e7110609f26d4be0879659595
#
_cell.length_a   1.000
_cell.length_b   1.000
_cell.length_c   1.000
_cell.angle_alpha   90.00
_cell.angle_beta   90.00
_cell.angle_gamma   90.00
#
_symmetry.space_group_name_H-M   'P 1'
#
loop_
_entity.id
_entity.type
_entity.pdbx_description
1 polymer ?
#
loop_
_entity_poly.entity_id
_entity_poly.type
_entity_poly.pdbx_seq_one_letter_code
_entity_poly.pdbx_strand_id
1 'polypeptide(L)'
;MKKVSRRNWLKTSAGVAASAAALSFPSILNASSLSGELSAPSSKKGKKRKALVIGAHPDDPETIAGGTMILLLQAGWDVVCVYLTRGEAGIKGISGDEAAAIREKECIAACKVTGARYRFMSQVDGATVINKEKYDEILNVIEAEKPELVITHWPIDTHRDHRNCSILVYDAWRYSGYSFNLFYAEAMSGNQSMNFVPTDYVDITSVAEKKHEACYCHESQGMPDLLGNWHIPMEKFRGMEYWCDYAEAFVHLRGHSAPSFVPMK
;
A
#
# COMPACT_ATOMS: atom_id res chain seq x y z
N MET A 1 49.28 10.35 4.85
CA MET A 1 48.39 9.16 4.75
C MET A 1 48.17 8.86 3.27
N LYS A 2 48.68 7.73 2.75
CA LYS A 2 48.54 7.34 1.34
C LYS A 2 47.14 6.80 1.08
N LYS A 3 46.41 7.39 0.12
CA LYS A 3 45.10 6.90 -0.32
C LYS A 3 45.25 5.53 -0.96
N VAL A 4 44.64 4.49 -0.39
CA VAL A 4 44.58 3.14 -0.98
C VAL A 4 43.47 3.16 -2.05
N SER A 5 43.82 2.84 -3.29
CA SER A 5 42.89 2.78 -4.41
C SER A 5 42.00 1.53 -4.30
N ARG A 6 40.70 1.66 -4.62
CA ARG A 6 39.73 0.55 -4.67
C ARG A 6 40.16 -0.66 -5.51
N ARG A 7 41.08 -0.45 -6.45
CA ARG A 7 41.60 -1.50 -7.33
C ARG A 7 42.57 -2.47 -6.65
N ASN A 8 43.16 -2.09 -5.50
CA ASN A 8 44.12 -2.94 -4.76
C ASN A 8 43.45 -3.83 -3.70
N TRP A 9 42.19 -3.51 -3.32
CA TRP A 9 41.45 -4.33 -2.35
C TRP A 9 40.99 -5.67 -2.93
N LEU A 10 40.70 -5.72 -4.25
CA LEU A 10 40.24 -6.93 -4.97
C LEU A 10 41.35 -7.92 -5.29
N LYS A 11 42.60 -7.62 -5.03
CA LYS A 11 43.73 -8.55 -5.35
C LYS A 11 44.24 -9.36 -4.16
N THR A 12 43.74 -9.12 -2.95
CA THR A 12 44.21 -9.80 -1.72
C THR A 12 43.26 -10.87 -1.18
N SER A 13 42.14 -11.15 -1.85
CA SER A 13 41.17 -12.18 -1.44
C SER A 13 41.16 -13.47 -2.30
N ALA A 14 42.16 -13.67 -3.11
CA ALA A 14 42.30 -14.92 -3.90
C ALA A 14 43.40 -15.79 -3.25
N GLY A 15 43.02 -16.62 -2.30
CA GLY A 15 43.96 -17.55 -1.69
C GLY A 15 43.44 -18.30 -0.45
N VAL A 16 42.27 -18.92 -0.55
CA VAL A 16 41.93 -20.05 0.33
C VAL A 16 41.34 -21.15 -0.53
N ALA A 17 42.13 -22.16 -0.79
CA ALA A 17 41.70 -23.39 -1.42
C ALA A 17 40.79 -24.16 -0.46
N ALA A 18 39.52 -24.28 -0.77
CA ALA A 18 38.60 -25.17 -0.07
C ALA A 18 38.67 -26.56 -0.69
N SER A 19 39.11 -27.51 0.12
CA SER A 19 39.04 -28.96 -0.21
C SER A 19 37.55 -29.38 -0.23
N ALA A 20 37.07 -29.77 -1.40
CA ALA A 20 35.74 -30.33 -1.58
C ALA A 20 35.72 -31.79 -1.07
N ALA A 21 35.02 -32.00 0.05
CA ALA A 21 34.57 -33.34 0.43
C ALA A 21 33.26 -33.64 -0.31
N ALA A 22 33.31 -34.58 -1.25
CA ALA A 22 32.14 -35.08 -1.95
C ALA A 22 31.25 -35.89 -0.99
N LEU A 23 30.13 -35.35 -0.60
CA LEU A 23 29.04 -36.11 0.00
C LEU A 23 28.10 -36.57 -1.10
N SER A 24 28.14 -37.88 -1.40
CA SER A 24 27.22 -38.56 -2.29
C SER A 24 25.87 -38.70 -1.63
N PHE A 25 24.83 -38.02 -2.17
CA PHE A 25 23.43 -38.25 -1.84
C PHE A 25 22.86 -39.36 -2.76
N PRO A 26 22.12 -40.33 -2.21
CA PRO A 26 21.45 -41.30 -3.06
C PRO A 26 20.27 -40.67 -3.77
N SER A 27 20.29 -40.76 -5.09
CA SER A 27 19.16 -40.41 -5.95
C SER A 27 18.01 -41.40 -5.74
N ILE A 28 16.90 -40.95 -5.19
CA ILE A 28 15.63 -41.64 -5.34
C ILE A 28 14.73 -40.76 -6.19
N LEU A 29 14.80 -41.00 -7.48
CA LEU A 29 13.80 -40.59 -8.45
C LEU A 29 12.70 -41.65 -8.44
N ASN A 30 11.53 -41.29 -7.97
CA ASN A 30 10.29 -41.88 -8.45
C ASN A 30 9.29 -40.76 -8.65
N ALA A 31 9.29 -40.19 -9.85
CA ALA A 31 8.21 -39.35 -10.33
C ALA A 31 7.10 -40.26 -10.85
N SER A 32 6.15 -40.56 -10.01
CA SER A 32 4.86 -41.10 -10.44
C SER A 32 3.76 -40.12 -10.06
N SER A 33 3.27 -39.46 -11.10
CA SER A 33 1.89 -38.97 -11.29
C SER A 33 1.08 -38.65 -10.01
N LEU A 34 1.14 -37.41 -9.59
CA LEU A 34 0.03 -36.77 -8.87
C LEU A 34 -0.50 -35.63 -9.76
N SER A 35 -1.24 -36.00 -10.79
CA SER A 35 -2.24 -35.15 -11.43
C SER A 35 -3.42 -35.03 -10.46
N GLY A 36 -3.21 -34.35 -9.35
CA GLY A 36 -4.30 -33.80 -8.57
C GLY A 36 -4.76 -32.56 -9.24
N GLU A 37 -5.90 -32.61 -9.92
CA GLU A 37 -6.66 -31.42 -10.28
C GLU A 37 -6.82 -30.59 -8.99
N LEU A 38 -6.14 -29.44 -8.94
CA LEU A 38 -6.48 -28.38 -8.02
C LEU A 38 -7.87 -27.88 -8.45
N SER A 39 -8.91 -28.57 -7.95
CA SER A 39 -10.27 -28.07 -8.03
C SER A 39 -10.26 -26.69 -7.37
N ALA A 40 -10.48 -25.65 -8.17
CA ALA A 40 -10.75 -24.32 -7.69
C ALA A 40 -11.78 -24.42 -6.54
N PRO A 41 -11.58 -23.73 -5.42
CA PRO A 41 -12.53 -23.81 -4.32
C PRO A 41 -13.89 -23.38 -4.86
N SER A 42 -14.86 -24.29 -4.81
CA SER A 42 -16.26 -24.08 -5.18
C SER A 42 -16.71 -22.78 -4.52
N SER A 43 -17.14 -21.82 -5.32
CA SER A 43 -17.70 -20.56 -4.86
C SER A 43 -19.00 -20.81 -4.09
N LYS A 44 -18.87 -21.12 -2.80
CA LYS A 44 -19.96 -20.80 -1.88
C LYS A 44 -20.14 -19.28 -2.00
N LYS A 45 -21.36 -18.80 -2.30
CA LYS A 45 -21.76 -17.40 -2.26
C LYS A 45 -21.55 -16.85 -0.83
N GLY A 46 -20.32 -16.71 -0.40
CA GLY A 46 -19.90 -16.06 0.81
C GLY A 46 -19.90 -14.54 0.59
N LYS A 47 -20.16 -13.79 1.61
CA LYS A 47 -19.98 -12.34 1.63
C LYS A 47 -18.57 -12.03 1.13
N LYS A 48 -18.43 -11.15 0.11
CA LYS A 48 -17.12 -10.74 -0.40
C LYS A 48 -16.30 -10.14 0.74
N ARG A 49 -15.04 -10.53 0.83
CA ARG A 49 -14.08 -9.88 1.73
C ARG A 49 -13.91 -8.43 1.33
N LYS A 50 -13.69 -7.54 2.30
CA LYS A 50 -13.58 -6.11 2.02
C LYS A 50 -12.27 -5.53 2.53
N ALA A 51 -11.71 -4.62 1.71
CA ALA A 51 -10.60 -3.78 2.10
C ALA A 51 -10.96 -2.31 1.91
N LEU A 52 -10.50 -1.46 2.83
CA LEU A 52 -10.53 -0.02 2.67
C LEU A 52 -9.09 0.50 2.55
N VAL A 53 -8.87 1.43 1.63
CA VAL A 53 -7.65 2.23 1.59
C VAL A 53 -8.07 3.67 1.86
N ILE A 54 -7.66 4.19 3.02
CA ILE A 54 -8.11 5.48 3.54
C ILE A 54 -6.96 6.47 3.45
N GLY A 55 -7.05 7.39 2.51
CA GLY A 55 -6.11 8.48 2.29
C GLY A 55 -6.69 9.83 2.71
N ALA A 56 -5.84 10.81 2.88
CA ALA A 56 -6.26 12.18 3.19
C ALA A 56 -6.78 12.90 1.95
N HIS A 57 -6.13 12.72 0.80
CA HIS A 57 -6.40 13.45 -0.43
C HIS A 57 -6.73 12.51 -1.60
N PRO A 58 -7.40 13.05 -2.64
CA PRO A 58 -7.47 12.40 -3.96
C PRO A 58 -6.05 12.16 -4.51
N ASP A 59 -5.67 10.91 -4.74
CA ASP A 59 -4.37 10.36 -5.17
C ASP A 59 -3.67 9.46 -4.11
N ASP A 60 -3.91 9.70 -2.82
CA ASP A 60 -3.24 8.94 -1.78
C ASP A 60 -3.49 7.42 -1.87
N PRO A 61 -4.74 6.92 -1.95
CA PRO A 61 -4.99 5.48 -2.03
C PRO A 61 -4.26 4.81 -3.20
N GLU A 62 -4.22 5.47 -4.35
CA GLU A 62 -3.58 4.97 -5.56
C GLU A 62 -2.06 4.93 -5.42
N THR A 63 -1.47 5.94 -4.81
CA THR A 63 -0.02 6.02 -4.63
C THR A 63 0.48 5.08 -3.54
N ILE A 64 -0.20 5.02 -2.38
CA ILE A 64 0.29 4.25 -1.23
C ILE A 64 -0.02 2.75 -1.32
N ALA A 65 -1.07 2.33 -2.06
CA ALA A 65 -1.53 0.95 -2.08
C ALA A 65 -2.20 0.51 -3.39
N GLY A 66 -2.00 1.24 -4.51
CA GLY A 66 -2.68 0.97 -5.78
C GLY A 66 -2.46 -0.42 -6.32
N GLY A 67 -1.25 -0.94 -6.24
CA GLY A 67 -0.91 -2.30 -6.64
C GLY A 67 -1.58 -3.34 -5.76
N THR A 68 -1.51 -3.17 -4.45
CA THR A 68 -2.21 -4.03 -3.48
C THR A 68 -3.73 -4.03 -3.71
N MET A 69 -4.33 -2.86 -3.96
CA MET A 69 -5.76 -2.76 -4.30
C MET A 69 -6.13 -3.61 -5.52
N ILE A 70 -5.35 -3.50 -6.60
CA ILE A 70 -5.57 -4.25 -7.84
C ILE A 70 -5.47 -5.76 -7.59
N LEU A 71 -4.46 -6.21 -6.85
CA LEU A 71 -4.29 -7.63 -6.49
C LEU A 71 -5.44 -8.15 -5.63
N LEU A 72 -5.92 -7.37 -4.66
CA LEU A 72 -7.08 -7.72 -3.85
C LEU A 72 -8.35 -7.86 -4.71
N LEU A 73 -8.58 -6.93 -5.64
CA LEU A 73 -9.70 -6.98 -6.58
C LEU A 73 -9.64 -8.23 -7.48
N GLN A 74 -8.44 -8.58 -7.99
CA GLN A 74 -8.22 -9.80 -8.76
C GLN A 74 -8.49 -11.06 -7.92
N ALA A 75 -8.21 -11.01 -6.61
CA ALA A 75 -8.53 -12.07 -5.66
C ALA A 75 -10.03 -12.09 -5.23
N GLY A 76 -10.86 -11.25 -5.83
CA GLY A 76 -12.32 -11.23 -5.62
C GLY A 76 -12.78 -10.40 -4.42
N TRP A 77 -11.92 -9.59 -3.83
CA TRP A 77 -12.30 -8.67 -2.76
C TRP A 77 -13.13 -7.50 -3.28
N ASP A 78 -13.85 -6.86 -2.39
CA ASP A 78 -14.48 -5.55 -2.60
C ASP A 78 -13.56 -4.49 -1.98
N VAL A 79 -13.00 -3.59 -2.80
CA VAL A 79 -12.04 -2.57 -2.36
C VAL A 79 -12.66 -1.19 -2.50
N VAL A 80 -12.49 -0.37 -1.46
CA VAL A 80 -13.01 1.00 -1.43
C VAL A 80 -11.86 1.97 -1.13
N CYS A 81 -11.64 2.92 -2.02
CA CYS A 81 -10.84 4.11 -1.75
C CYS A 81 -11.68 5.10 -0.94
N VAL A 82 -11.18 5.51 0.20
CA VAL A 82 -11.83 6.52 1.05
C VAL A 82 -10.90 7.73 1.13
N TYR A 83 -11.41 8.88 0.73
CA TYR A 83 -10.68 10.15 0.75
C TYR A 83 -11.27 11.03 1.84
N LEU A 84 -10.44 11.48 2.79
CA LEU A 84 -10.91 12.37 3.86
C LEU A 84 -11.40 13.69 3.33
N THR A 85 -10.75 14.23 2.32
CA THR A 85 -11.02 15.52 1.68
C THR A 85 -11.34 15.32 0.20
N ARG A 86 -11.79 16.38 -0.44
CA ARG A 86 -11.99 16.42 -1.88
C ARG A 86 -10.82 17.07 -2.63
N GLY A 87 -9.73 17.46 -1.90
CA GLY A 87 -8.55 18.07 -2.47
C GLY A 87 -8.72 19.56 -2.80
N GLU A 88 -9.49 20.28 -1.99
CA GLU A 88 -9.89 21.68 -2.21
C GLU A 88 -8.69 22.64 -2.29
N ALA A 89 -7.59 22.34 -1.62
CA ALA A 89 -6.37 23.15 -1.63
C ALA A 89 -5.31 22.67 -2.64
N GLY A 90 -5.56 21.57 -3.37
CA GLY A 90 -4.56 20.90 -4.21
C GLY A 90 -4.25 21.60 -5.53
N ILE A 91 -5.04 22.61 -5.97
CA ILE A 91 -4.81 23.31 -7.22
C ILE A 91 -4.74 24.82 -6.96
N LYS A 92 -3.58 25.40 -7.22
CA LYS A 92 -3.36 26.84 -6.99
C LYS A 92 -4.06 27.69 -8.04
N GLY A 93 -4.59 28.85 -7.60
CA GLY A 93 -5.13 29.87 -8.51
C GLY A 93 -6.59 29.70 -8.91
N ILE A 94 -7.28 28.69 -8.39
CA ILE A 94 -8.72 28.48 -8.56
C ILE A 94 -9.40 28.35 -7.19
N SER A 95 -10.73 28.38 -7.16
CA SER A 95 -11.49 28.17 -5.92
C SER A 95 -11.38 26.73 -5.42
N GLY A 96 -11.60 26.52 -4.12
CA GLY A 96 -11.60 25.18 -3.54
C GLY A 96 -12.68 24.27 -4.14
N ASP A 97 -13.86 24.80 -4.46
CA ASP A 97 -14.93 24.04 -5.10
C ASP A 97 -14.55 23.60 -6.53
N GLU A 98 -13.88 24.47 -7.29
CA GLU A 98 -13.38 24.12 -8.62
C GLU A 98 -12.29 23.06 -8.54
N ALA A 99 -11.34 23.22 -7.60
CA ALA A 99 -10.29 22.23 -7.36
C ALA A 99 -10.89 20.86 -6.97
N ALA A 100 -11.83 20.85 -6.03
CA ALA A 100 -12.54 19.63 -5.64
C ALA A 100 -13.24 18.96 -6.81
N ALA A 101 -13.96 19.74 -7.65
CA ALA A 101 -14.67 19.19 -8.81
C ALA A 101 -13.74 18.56 -9.86
N ILE A 102 -12.51 19.08 -10.02
CA ILE A 102 -11.49 18.50 -10.88
C ILE A 102 -10.97 17.22 -10.25
N ARG A 103 -10.51 17.27 -8.99
CA ARG A 103 -9.89 16.15 -8.31
C ARG A 103 -10.86 14.97 -8.06
N GLU A 104 -12.14 15.23 -7.86
CA GLU A 104 -13.17 14.18 -7.83
C GLU A 104 -13.27 13.41 -9.15
N LYS A 105 -13.22 14.11 -10.29
CA LYS A 105 -13.21 13.46 -11.62
C LYS A 105 -11.98 12.59 -11.82
N GLU A 106 -10.84 13.07 -11.37
CA GLU A 106 -9.57 12.32 -11.41
C GLU A 106 -9.65 11.04 -10.57
N CYS A 107 -10.15 11.12 -9.34
CA CYS A 107 -10.43 9.95 -8.50
C CYS A 107 -11.36 8.94 -9.16
N ILE A 108 -12.45 9.42 -9.77
CA ILE A 108 -13.40 8.55 -10.47
C ILE A 108 -12.72 7.85 -11.64
N ALA A 109 -11.84 8.54 -12.37
CA ALA A 109 -11.06 7.95 -13.45
C ALA A 109 -10.07 6.89 -12.92
N ALA A 110 -9.32 7.19 -11.86
CA ALA A 110 -8.40 6.27 -11.21
C ALA A 110 -9.11 5.02 -10.67
N CYS A 111 -10.26 5.20 -10.02
CA CYS A 111 -11.07 4.08 -9.55
C CYS A 111 -11.64 3.21 -10.71
N LYS A 112 -11.90 3.79 -11.87
CA LYS A 112 -12.28 3.01 -13.07
C LYS A 112 -11.12 2.15 -13.57
N VAL A 113 -9.89 2.67 -13.54
CA VAL A 113 -8.69 1.92 -13.91
C VAL A 113 -8.46 0.76 -12.95
N THR A 114 -8.48 1.00 -11.64
CA THR A 114 -8.26 -0.05 -10.64
C THR A 114 -9.41 -1.04 -10.56
N GLY A 115 -10.65 -0.57 -10.67
CA GLY A 115 -11.89 -1.31 -10.40
C GLY A 115 -12.40 -1.13 -8.97
N ALA A 116 -11.78 -0.27 -8.16
CA ALA A 116 -12.20 0.03 -6.79
C ALA A 116 -13.46 0.91 -6.76
N ARG A 117 -14.22 0.82 -5.67
CA ARG A 117 -15.23 1.81 -5.32
C ARG A 117 -14.56 3.01 -4.66
N TYR A 118 -15.25 4.14 -4.58
CA TYR A 118 -14.73 5.33 -3.92
C TYR A 118 -15.77 5.94 -2.97
N ARG A 119 -15.26 6.71 -1.99
CA ARG A 119 -16.06 7.47 -1.04
C ARG A 119 -15.28 8.71 -0.58
N PHE A 120 -15.92 9.88 -0.64
CA PHE A 120 -15.40 11.09 -0.02
C PHE A 120 -16.01 11.28 1.36
N MET A 121 -15.21 11.81 2.28
CA MET A 121 -15.61 12.22 3.61
C MET A 121 -15.84 13.72 3.64
N SER A 122 -16.03 14.29 4.82
CA SER A 122 -16.43 15.69 4.99
C SER A 122 -15.31 16.61 5.49
N GLN A 123 -14.06 16.16 5.48
CA GLN A 123 -12.91 17.00 5.83
C GLN A 123 -12.55 17.95 4.69
N VAL A 124 -11.90 19.06 5.02
CA VAL A 124 -11.42 20.05 4.04
C VAL A 124 -9.91 19.96 3.93
N ASP A 125 -9.38 19.91 2.71
CA ASP A 125 -7.96 19.83 2.42
C ASP A 125 -7.17 21.01 3.01
N GLY A 126 -6.07 20.71 3.68
CA GLY A 126 -5.25 21.68 4.41
C GLY A 126 -5.84 22.14 5.75
N ALA A 127 -7.08 21.75 6.07
CA ALA A 127 -7.80 22.16 7.27
C ALA A 127 -8.43 20.98 8.03
N THR A 128 -7.91 19.77 7.84
CA THR A 128 -8.42 18.60 8.56
C THR A 128 -8.31 18.76 10.06
N VAL A 129 -9.31 18.25 10.76
CA VAL A 129 -9.40 18.33 12.22
C VAL A 129 -9.65 16.96 12.84
N ILE A 130 -9.22 16.82 14.09
CA ILE A 130 -9.49 15.67 14.95
C ILE A 130 -10.47 16.09 16.02
N ASN A 131 -11.71 15.61 15.92
CA ASN A 131 -12.75 15.86 16.90
C ASN A 131 -13.73 14.69 16.90
N LYS A 132 -14.70 14.73 17.83
CA LYS A 132 -15.67 13.65 17.98
C LYS A 132 -16.47 13.37 16.70
N GLU A 133 -16.88 14.41 16.00
CA GLU A 133 -17.65 14.27 14.75
C GLU A 133 -16.85 13.47 13.70
N LYS A 134 -15.55 13.76 13.55
CA LYS A 134 -14.68 13.10 12.55
C LYS A 134 -14.31 11.69 12.97
N TYR A 135 -14.17 11.41 14.27
CA TYR A 135 -14.07 10.03 14.76
C TYR A 135 -15.33 9.23 14.43
N ASP A 136 -16.50 9.78 14.74
CA ASP A 136 -17.78 9.11 14.46
C ASP A 136 -17.95 8.87 12.95
N GLU A 137 -17.53 9.81 12.11
CA GLU A 137 -17.62 9.70 10.65
C GLU A 137 -16.81 8.51 10.12
N ILE A 138 -15.55 8.35 10.55
CA ILE A 138 -14.71 7.20 10.16
C ILE A 138 -15.27 5.90 10.75
N LEU A 139 -15.67 5.90 12.02
CA LEU A 139 -16.24 4.72 12.66
C LEU A 139 -17.49 4.24 11.93
N ASN A 140 -18.38 5.15 11.53
CA ASN A 140 -19.56 4.83 10.74
C ASN A 140 -19.21 4.18 9.39
N VAL A 141 -18.13 4.61 8.74
CA VAL A 141 -17.65 3.94 7.51
C VAL A 141 -17.19 2.53 7.79
N ILE A 142 -16.41 2.32 8.85
CA ILE A 142 -15.94 0.99 9.28
C ILE A 142 -17.12 0.06 9.60
N GLU A 143 -18.11 0.55 10.35
CA GLU A 143 -19.30 -0.21 10.72
C GLU A 143 -20.19 -0.56 9.51
N ALA A 144 -20.33 0.34 8.56
CA ALA A 144 -21.12 0.12 7.36
C ALA A 144 -20.44 -0.87 6.39
N GLU A 145 -19.15 -0.70 6.15
CA GLU A 145 -18.40 -1.52 5.21
C GLU A 145 -17.96 -2.86 5.83
N LYS A 146 -17.67 -2.90 7.12
CA LYS A 146 -17.17 -4.08 7.84
C LYS A 146 -15.94 -4.69 7.15
N PRO A 147 -14.86 -3.93 6.99
CA PRO A 147 -13.66 -4.39 6.33
C PRO A 147 -12.94 -5.46 7.15
N GLU A 148 -12.19 -6.32 6.47
CA GLU A 148 -11.23 -7.22 7.08
C GLU A 148 -9.80 -6.64 7.08
N LEU A 149 -9.57 -5.66 6.19
CA LEU A 149 -8.30 -4.99 5.98
C LEU A 149 -8.53 -3.49 5.79
N VAL A 150 -7.72 -2.67 6.48
CA VAL A 150 -7.64 -1.23 6.25
C VAL A 150 -6.18 -0.84 6.07
N ILE A 151 -5.89 -0.07 5.03
CA ILE A 151 -4.59 0.56 4.79
C ILE A 151 -4.78 2.06 4.93
N THR A 152 -3.85 2.75 5.60
CA THR A 152 -3.87 4.20 5.76
C THR A 152 -2.45 4.75 5.89
N HIS A 153 -2.32 6.06 6.02
CA HIS A 153 -1.04 6.75 6.14
C HIS A 153 -0.24 6.35 7.38
N TRP A 154 1.07 6.38 7.25
CA TRP A 154 2.02 6.31 8.37
C TRP A 154 1.84 7.52 9.31
N PRO A 155 1.81 7.31 10.65
CA PRO A 155 1.50 8.39 11.59
C PRO A 155 2.59 9.45 11.76
N ILE A 156 3.82 9.18 11.29
CA ILE A 156 4.93 10.14 11.32
C ILE A 156 5.20 10.61 9.90
N ASP A 157 4.36 11.53 9.43
CA ASP A 157 4.40 12.08 8.09
C ASP A 157 4.58 13.61 8.15
N THR A 158 5.22 14.21 7.15
CA THR A 158 5.39 15.67 7.10
C THR A 158 4.08 16.39 6.80
N HIS A 159 3.14 15.75 6.09
CA HIS A 159 1.83 16.31 5.80
C HIS A 159 0.88 16.17 7.00
N ARG A 160 0.33 17.29 7.46
CA ARG A 160 -0.56 17.32 8.63
C ARG A 160 -1.80 16.43 8.41
N ASP A 161 -2.42 16.52 7.24
CA ASP A 161 -3.66 15.82 6.94
C ASP A 161 -3.45 14.29 6.89
N HIS A 162 -2.27 13.82 6.45
CA HIS A 162 -1.90 12.40 6.53
C HIS A 162 -1.83 11.91 7.98
N ARG A 163 -1.21 12.73 8.88
CA ARG A 163 -1.17 12.39 10.31
C ARG A 163 -2.55 12.37 10.93
N ASN A 164 -3.41 13.34 10.58
CA ASN A 164 -4.79 13.37 11.07
C ASN A 164 -5.60 12.17 10.56
N CYS A 165 -5.45 11.81 9.29
CA CYS A 165 -6.02 10.61 8.71
C CYS A 165 -5.60 9.35 9.48
N SER A 166 -4.31 9.19 9.70
CA SER A 166 -3.74 8.06 10.44
C SER A 166 -4.32 7.94 11.86
N ILE A 167 -4.44 9.06 12.60
CA ILE A 167 -4.99 9.07 13.96
C ILE A 167 -6.47 8.70 13.97
N LEU A 168 -7.27 9.28 13.07
CA LEU A 168 -8.70 8.99 12.97
C LEU A 168 -8.96 7.52 12.68
N VAL A 169 -8.18 6.92 11.76
CA VAL A 169 -8.29 5.49 11.42
C VAL A 169 -7.81 4.61 12.57
N TYR A 170 -6.74 4.99 13.27
CA TYR A 170 -6.25 4.27 14.44
C TYR A 170 -7.31 4.19 15.55
N ASP A 171 -7.97 5.31 15.84
CA ASP A 171 -9.02 5.32 16.86
C ASP A 171 -10.25 4.55 16.42
N ALA A 172 -10.65 4.61 15.15
CA ALA A 172 -11.72 3.77 14.61
C ALA A 172 -11.39 2.27 14.75
N TRP A 173 -10.13 1.88 14.53
CA TRP A 173 -9.66 0.51 14.77
C TRP A 173 -9.83 0.10 16.24
N ARG A 174 -9.44 0.96 17.17
CA ARG A 174 -9.61 0.69 18.60
C ARG A 174 -11.07 0.62 19.02
N TYR A 175 -11.89 1.60 18.61
CA TYR A 175 -13.30 1.69 18.99
C TYR A 175 -14.18 0.64 18.32
N SER A 176 -13.79 0.11 17.18
CA SER A 176 -14.43 -1.07 16.56
C SER A 176 -14.10 -2.40 17.25
N GLY A 177 -13.31 -2.38 18.34
CA GLY A 177 -12.85 -3.60 19.02
C GLY A 177 -11.81 -4.37 18.23
N TYR A 178 -10.95 -3.67 17.46
CA TYR A 178 -9.89 -4.27 16.63
C TYR A 178 -10.46 -5.20 15.55
N SER A 179 -11.56 -4.80 14.93
CA SER A 179 -12.36 -5.68 14.05
C SER A 179 -11.73 -5.96 12.68
N PHE A 180 -10.63 -5.29 12.32
CA PHE A 180 -9.92 -5.43 11.05
C PHE A 180 -8.40 -5.41 11.24
N ASN A 181 -7.66 -5.86 10.23
CA ASN A 181 -6.20 -5.72 10.18
C ASN A 181 -5.87 -4.31 9.71
N LEU A 182 -5.07 -3.58 10.48
CA LEU A 182 -4.63 -2.23 10.17
C LEU A 182 -3.19 -2.23 9.68
N PHE A 183 -2.99 -1.69 8.47
CA PHE A 183 -1.68 -1.48 7.88
C PHE A 183 -1.45 0.00 7.63
N TYR A 184 -0.25 0.45 7.96
CA TYR A 184 0.24 1.77 7.61
C TYR A 184 1.09 1.70 6.36
N ALA A 185 0.87 2.61 5.42
CA ALA A 185 1.64 2.75 4.19
C ALA A 185 2.47 4.03 4.21
N GLU A 186 3.59 4.02 3.49
CA GLU A 186 4.38 5.21 3.27
C GLU A 186 3.86 6.01 2.07
N ALA A 187 3.79 7.34 2.21
CA ALA A 187 3.53 8.22 1.07
C ALA A 187 4.82 8.40 0.26
N MET A 188 5.91 8.75 0.95
CA MET A 188 7.25 8.83 0.35
C MET A 188 8.29 8.71 1.45
N SER A 189 9.00 7.57 1.48
CA SER A 189 9.94 7.27 2.55
C SER A 189 11.13 8.22 2.58
N GLY A 190 11.49 8.67 3.79
CA GLY A 190 12.62 9.56 4.03
C GLY A 190 12.41 11.02 3.63
N ASN A 191 11.44 11.31 2.78
CA ASN A 191 11.09 12.68 2.40
C ASN A 191 9.77 13.14 3.05
N GLN A 192 8.77 12.29 3.07
CA GLN A 192 7.46 12.57 3.63
C GLN A 192 7.14 11.65 4.81
N SER A 193 7.18 10.35 4.64
CA SER A 193 6.98 9.38 5.71
C SER A 193 8.30 9.18 6.46
N MET A 194 8.39 9.75 7.66
CA MET A 194 9.62 9.77 8.45
C MET A 194 9.78 8.49 9.26
N ASN A 195 11.00 7.95 9.30
CA ASN A 195 11.33 6.74 10.08
C ASN A 195 10.43 5.53 9.75
N PHE A 196 9.96 5.42 8.51
CA PHE A 196 9.16 4.29 8.08
C PHE A 196 10.06 3.05 7.93
N VAL A 197 9.78 2.03 8.72
CA VAL A 197 10.48 0.73 8.68
C VAL A 197 9.43 -0.34 8.42
N PRO A 198 9.31 -0.83 7.18
CA PRO A 198 8.28 -1.78 6.82
C PRO A 198 8.45 -3.13 7.50
N THR A 199 7.33 -3.77 7.81
CA THR A 199 7.27 -5.14 8.34
C THR A 199 6.70 -6.13 7.33
N ASP A 200 6.00 -5.63 6.33
CA ASP A 200 5.27 -6.43 5.35
C ASP A 200 5.46 -5.80 3.96
N TYR A 201 5.54 -6.66 2.93
CA TYR A 201 5.72 -6.26 1.55
C TYR A 201 4.71 -6.97 0.67
N VAL A 202 4.32 -6.31 -0.40
CA VAL A 202 3.47 -6.89 -1.45
C VAL A 202 4.19 -6.74 -2.79
N ASP A 203 4.51 -7.84 -3.44
CA ASP A 203 5.01 -7.84 -4.82
C ASP A 203 3.89 -7.37 -5.76
N ILE A 204 4.08 -6.19 -6.33
CA ILE A 204 3.14 -5.57 -7.26
C ILE A 204 3.64 -5.61 -8.71
N THR A 205 4.71 -6.33 -8.99
CA THR A 205 5.37 -6.36 -10.32
C THR A 205 4.37 -6.63 -11.44
N SER A 206 3.47 -7.59 -11.25
CA SER A 206 2.48 -7.98 -12.25
C SER A 206 1.39 -6.93 -12.54
N VAL A 207 1.25 -5.93 -11.68
CA VAL A 207 0.20 -4.90 -11.74
C VAL A 207 0.74 -3.47 -11.66
N ALA A 208 2.06 -3.30 -11.62
CA ALA A 208 2.71 -1.99 -11.47
C ALA A 208 2.29 -0.99 -12.56
N GLU A 209 2.26 -1.43 -13.83
CA GLU A 209 1.83 -0.58 -14.95
C GLU A 209 0.39 -0.08 -14.75
N LYS A 210 -0.52 -0.97 -14.33
CA LYS A 210 -1.91 -0.61 -14.07
C LYS A 210 -2.07 0.32 -12.87
N LYS A 211 -1.25 0.15 -11.82
CA LYS A 211 -1.16 1.11 -10.71
C LYS A 211 -0.74 2.48 -11.23
N HIS A 212 0.33 2.54 -12.01
CA HIS A 212 0.84 3.80 -12.56
C HIS A 212 -0.20 4.48 -13.46
N GLU A 213 -0.93 3.72 -14.29
CA GLU A 213 -2.06 4.24 -15.09
C GLU A 213 -3.13 4.90 -14.20
N ALA A 214 -3.49 4.27 -13.07
CA ALA A 214 -4.44 4.85 -12.13
C ALA A 214 -3.90 6.14 -11.50
N CYS A 215 -2.63 6.17 -11.10
CA CYS A 215 -2.00 7.37 -10.56
C CYS A 215 -1.95 8.51 -11.60
N TYR A 216 -1.68 8.21 -12.87
CA TYR A 216 -1.66 9.22 -13.94
C TYR A 216 -3.02 9.89 -14.18
N CYS A 217 -4.12 9.32 -13.72
CA CYS A 217 -5.42 9.98 -13.76
C CYS A 217 -5.49 11.27 -12.93
N HIS A 218 -4.59 11.45 -11.96
CA HIS A 218 -4.50 12.65 -11.12
C HIS A 218 -3.62 13.72 -11.80
N GLU A 219 -4.02 14.14 -12.99
CA GLU A 219 -3.26 15.05 -13.85
C GLU A 219 -2.97 16.40 -13.17
N SER A 220 -3.95 16.93 -12.42
CA SER A 220 -3.83 18.21 -11.72
C SER A 220 -2.70 18.25 -10.68
N GLN A 221 -2.22 17.08 -10.25
CA GLN A 221 -1.15 16.94 -9.25
C GLN A 221 0.24 16.76 -9.86
N GLY A 222 0.38 16.81 -11.17
CA GLY A 222 1.67 16.61 -11.84
C GLY A 222 2.23 15.20 -11.69
N MET A 223 1.33 14.21 -11.67
CA MET A 223 1.68 12.79 -11.43
C MET A 223 2.77 12.23 -12.34
N PRO A 224 2.90 12.59 -13.64
CA PRO A 224 4.00 12.08 -14.46
C PRO A 224 5.37 12.36 -13.85
N ASP A 225 5.58 13.57 -13.34
CA ASP A 225 6.86 13.96 -12.72
C ASP A 225 7.00 13.34 -11.32
N LEU A 226 5.92 13.33 -10.51
CA LEU A 226 5.93 12.75 -9.17
C LEU A 226 6.19 11.24 -9.21
N LEU A 227 5.51 10.49 -10.08
CA LEU A 227 5.75 9.07 -10.21
C LEU A 227 7.16 8.77 -10.69
N GLY A 228 7.58 9.40 -11.79
CA GLY A 228 8.88 9.13 -12.41
C GLY A 228 10.06 9.45 -11.50
N ASN A 229 9.98 10.54 -10.75
CA ASN A 229 11.08 11.00 -9.91
C ASN A 229 11.09 10.40 -8.50
N TRP A 230 9.93 9.94 -7.98
CA TRP A 230 9.81 9.57 -6.58
C TRP A 230 9.14 8.21 -6.34
N HIS A 231 7.88 8.02 -6.74
CA HIS A 231 7.12 6.80 -6.39
C HIS A 231 7.67 5.55 -7.07
N ILE A 232 7.93 5.58 -8.37
CA ILE A 232 8.50 4.44 -9.10
C ILE A 232 9.88 4.05 -8.57
N PRO A 233 10.81 4.99 -8.32
CA PRO A 233 12.08 4.67 -7.64
C PRO A 233 11.89 4.05 -6.26
N MET A 234 10.90 4.52 -5.47
CA MET A 234 10.59 3.96 -4.16
C MET A 234 10.05 2.53 -4.27
N GLU A 235 9.10 2.27 -5.16
CA GLU A 235 8.55 0.94 -5.42
C GLU A 235 9.64 -0.06 -5.84
N LYS A 236 10.60 0.38 -6.69
CA LYS A 236 11.76 -0.43 -7.07
C LYS A 236 12.70 -0.69 -5.89
N PHE A 237 12.92 0.32 -5.04
CA PHE A 237 13.72 0.15 -3.83
C PHE A 237 13.06 -0.89 -2.90
N ARG A 238 11.76 -0.82 -2.70
CA ARG A 238 11.00 -1.83 -1.94
C ARG A 238 11.02 -3.21 -2.62
N GLY A 239 10.98 -3.22 -3.94
CA GLY A 239 11.20 -4.44 -4.73
C GLY A 239 12.56 -5.07 -4.47
N MET A 240 13.63 -4.27 -4.40
CA MET A 240 14.97 -4.76 -4.05
C MET A 240 15.03 -5.37 -2.65
N GLU A 241 14.33 -4.80 -1.68
CA GLU A 241 14.23 -5.36 -0.32
C GLU A 241 13.46 -6.69 -0.31
N TYR A 242 12.50 -6.87 -1.20
CA TYR A 242 11.60 -8.04 -1.25
C TYR A 242 11.90 -9.03 -2.41
N TRP A 243 12.99 -8.81 -3.16
CA TRP A 243 13.45 -9.66 -4.27
C TRP A 243 12.45 -9.74 -5.45
N CYS A 244 11.83 -8.62 -5.79
CA CYS A 244 10.98 -8.44 -6.97
C CYS A 244 11.26 -7.10 -7.66
N ASP A 245 10.63 -6.83 -8.82
CA ASP A 245 10.89 -5.59 -9.57
C ASP A 245 10.20 -4.38 -8.94
N TYR A 246 8.98 -4.55 -8.41
CA TYR A 246 8.20 -3.51 -7.76
C TYR A 246 7.49 -4.07 -6.52
N ALA A 247 7.58 -3.39 -5.40
CA ALA A 247 6.82 -3.71 -4.20
C ALA A 247 6.21 -2.47 -3.56
N GLU A 248 5.08 -2.68 -2.90
CA GLU A 248 4.54 -1.78 -1.88
C GLU A 248 4.91 -2.31 -0.49
N ALA A 249 5.17 -1.39 0.42
CA ALA A 249 5.64 -1.74 1.76
C ALA A 249 4.73 -1.15 2.84
N PHE A 250 4.52 -1.95 3.89
CA PHE A 250 3.56 -1.65 4.95
C PHE A 250 4.13 -1.92 6.32
N VAL A 251 3.56 -1.26 7.33
CA VAL A 251 3.75 -1.63 8.73
C VAL A 251 2.43 -2.19 9.24
N HIS A 252 2.40 -3.49 9.54
CA HIS A 252 1.23 -4.12 10.14
C HIS A 252 1.14 -3.78 11.62
N LEU A 253 0.10 -3.04 12.00
CA LEU A 253 -0.19 -2.78 13.41
C LEU A 253 -0.81 -4.03 14.04
N ARG A 254 0.01 -4.81 14.73
CA ARG A 254 -0.41 -6.05 15.39
C ARG A 254 -1.11 -5.73 16.70
N GLY A 255 -2.44 -5.89 16.71
CA GLY A 255 -3.28 -5.77 17.90
C GLY A 255 -3.66 -7.14 18.44
N HIS A 256 -4.25 -7.16 19.64
CA HIS A 256 -4.54 -8.40 20.36
C HIS A 256 -5.72 -9.24 19.78
N SER A 257 -6.53 -8.68 18.89
CA SER A 257 -7.83 -9.28 18.52
C SER A 257 -8.14 -9.24 17.02
N ALA A 258 -7.31 -8.62 16.18
CA ALA A 258 -7.57 -8.60 14.74
C ALA A 258 -7.52 -10.02 14.15
N PRO A 259 -8.47 -10.39 13.28
CA PRO A 259 -8.46 -11.69 12.63
C PRO A 259 -7.15 -11.88 11.87
N SER A 260 -6.60 -13.09 11.90
CA SER A 260 -5.40 -13.40 11.12
C SER A 260 -5.68 -13.25 9.64
N PHE A 261 -4.95 -12.35 8.98
CA PHE A 261 -5.07 -12.13 7.53
C PHE A 261 -4.47 -13.28 6.72
N VAL A 262 -3.41 -13.86 7.23
CA VAL A 262 -2.78 -15.04 6.66
C VAL A 262 -3.01 -16.21 7.61
N PRO A 263 -3.52 -17.36 7.15
CA PRO A 263 -3.50 -18.55 7.96
C PRO A 263 -2.03 -18.86 8.31
N MET A 264 -1.64 -18.54 9.53
CA MET A 264 -0.36 -19.02 10.03
C MET A 264 -0.47 -20.55 10.10
N LYS A 265 0.37 -21.22 9.29
CA LYS A 265 0.55 -22.67 9.39
C LYS A 265 1.28 -23.01 10.67
#